data_f5ea3317dba51c024d7734f9c1f43e3e
#
_entry.id   f5ea3317dba51c024d7734f9c1f43e3e
#
_cell.length_a   1.000
_cell.length_b   1.000
_cell.length_c   1.000
_cell.angle_alpha   90.00
_cell.angle_beta   90.00
_cell.angle_gamma   90.00
#
_symmetry.space_group_name_H-M   'P 1'
#
loop_
_entity.id
_entity.type
_entity.pdbx_description
1 polymer ?
#
loop_
_entity_poly.entity_id
_entity_poly.type
_entity_poly.pdbx_seq_one_letter_code
_entity_poly.pdbx_strand_id
1 'polypeptide(L)' 'MKVFLPLIPGCKDDVVFVGLNGVGFYFLRGTTVQMPEAVAAILKNTGNLPKEEA' A
#
# COMPACT_ATOMS: atom_id res chain seq x y z
N MET A 1 -2.78 10.37 4.74
CA MET A 1 -1.96 10.64 3.55
C MET A 1 -2.50 9.85 2.38
N LYS A 2 -2.54 10.45 1.23
CA LYS A 2 -3.02 9.79 0.02
C LYS A 2 -1.85 9.12 -0.70
N VAL A 3 -2.02 7.86 -1.04
CA VAL A 3 -0.99 7.08 -1.68
C VAL A 3 -1.61 6.28 -2.82
N PHE A 4 -0.97 6.31 -3.99
CA PHE A 4 -1.35 5.48 -5.12
C PHE A 4 -0.54 4.19 -5.07
N LEU A 5 -1.23 3.06 -5.17
CA LEU A 5 -0.59 1.74 -5.21
C LEU A 5 -0.59 1.25 -6.65
N PRO A 6 0.58 1.19 -7.30
CA PRO A 6 0.64 0.75 -8.69
C PRO A 6 0.39 -0.75 -8.81
N LEU A 7 -0.18 -1.16 -9.94
CA LEU A 7 -0.29 -2.57 -10.29
C LEU A 7 1.10 -3.11 -10.61
N ILE A 8 1.41 -4.30 -10.08
CA ILE A 8 2.69 -4.95 -10.35
C ILE A 8 2.46 -6.06 -11.36
N PRO A 9 3.10 -6.01 -12.55
CA PRO A 9 2.97 -7.07 -13.56
C PRO A 9 3.42 -8.41 -12.99
N GLY A 10 2.66 -9.46 -13.29
CA GLY A 10 2.97 -10.80 -12.83
C GLY A 10 2.47 -11.13 -11.42
N CYS A 11 1.93 -10.17 -10.70
CA CYS A 11 1.34 -10.39 -9.40
C CYS A 11 -0.12 -10.79 -9.57
N LYS A 12 -0.51 -11.91 -8.98
CA LYS A 12 -1.88 -12.40 -9.10
C LYS A 12 -2.85 -11.69 -8.18
N ASP A 13 -2.32 -11.17 -7.07
CA ASP A 13 -3.15 -10.53 -6.04
C ASP A 13 -3.14 -9.02 -6.24
N ASP A 14 -4.32 -8.45 -6.42
CA ASP A 14 -4.50 -7.01 -6.52
C ASP A 14 -4.71 -6.37 -5.15
N VAL A 15 -4.43 -7.11 -4.09
CA VAL A 15 -4.63 -6.67 -2.71
C VAL A 15 -3.30 -6.66 -1.98
N VAL A 16 -3.04 -5.57 -1.26
CA VAL A 16 -1.88 -5.43 -0.39
C VAL A 16 -2.34 -5.55 1.05
N PHE A 17 -1.70 -6.43 1.82
CA PHE A 17 -1.97 -6.58 3.24
C PHE A 17 -0.82 -5.99 4.04
N VAL A 18 -1.15 -5.17 5.03
CA VAL A 18 -0.17 -4.58 5.95
C VAL A 18 -0.64 -4.77 7.38
N GLY A 19 0.20 -5.34 8.22
CA GLY A 19 -0.06 -5.43 9.66
C GLY A 19 0.69 -4.35 10.41
N LEU A 20 -0.01 -3.62 11.28
CA LEU A 20 0.57 -2.58 12.12
C LEU A 20 -0.06 -2.65 13.50
N ASN A 21 0.76 -2.85 14.53
CA ASN A 21 0.32 -2.89 15.93
C ASN A 21 -0.87 -3.85 16.17
N GLY A 22 -0.86 -5.01 15.51
CA GLY A 22 -1.94 -5.97 15.63
C GLY A 22 -3.18 -5.66 14.82
N VAL A 23 -3.15 -4.58 14.04
CA VAL A 23 -4.26 -4.19 13.17
C VAL A 23 -3.89 -4.50 11.73
N GLY A 24 -4.79 -5.20 11.01
CA GLY A 24 -4.57 -5.51 9.60
C GLY A 24 -5.20 -4.48 8.68
N PHE A 25 -4.47 -4.10 7.65
CA PHE A 25 -4.93 -3.18 6.62
C PHE A 25 -4.90 -3.87 5.26
N TYR A 26 -5.98 -3.71 4.50
CA TYR A 26 -6.07 -4.22 3.13
C TYR A 26 -6.27 -3.06 2.17
N PHE A 27 -5.48 -3.04 1.11
CA PHE A 27 -5.58 -1.99 0.10
C PHE A 27 -5.62 -2.64 -1.28
N LEU A 28 -6.43 -2.08 -2.17
CA LEU A 28 -6.48 -2.52 -3.56
C LEU A 28 -5.38 -1.83 -4.37
N ARG A 29 -4.65 -2.63 -5.16
CA ARG A 29 -3.64 -2.07 -6.07
C ARG A 29 -4.33 -1.39 -7.25
N GLY A 30 -3.65 -0.41 -7.83
CA GLY A 30 -4.17 0.34 -8.97
C GLY A 30 -5.15 1.43 -8.58
N THR A 31 -5.26 1.74 -7.29
CA THR A 31 -6.13 2.81 -6.79
C THR A 31 -5.39 3.71 -5.83
N THR A 32 -5.90 4.94 -5.68
CA THR A 32 -5.41 5.85 -4.65
C THR A 32 -6.18 5.59 -3.36
N VAL A 33 -5.46 5.37 -2.28
CA VAL A 33 -6.07 5.07 -0.97
C VAL A 33 -5.50 6.01 0.09
N GLN A 34 -6.29 6.23 1.14
CA GLN A 34 -5.80 6.95 2.31
C GLN A 34 -5.25 5.97 3.32
N MET A 35 -4.08 6.28 3.88
CA MET A 35 -3.46 5.43 4.87
C MET A 35 -2.62 6.27 5.84
N PRO A 36 -2.37 5.75 7.06
CA PRO A 36 -1.43 6.40 7.98
C PRO A 36 -0.02 6.41 7.39
N GLU A 37 0.75 7.42 7.76
CA GLU A 37 2.12 7.55 7.29
C GLU A 37 2.98 6.32 7.64
N ALA A 38 2.74 5.74 8.82
CA ALA A 38 3.46 4.55 9.26
C ALA A 38 3.22 3.36 8.31
N VAL A 39 1.99 3.22 7.81
CA VAL A 39 1.66 2.15 6.86
C VAL A 39 2.35 2.40 5.52
N ALA A 40 2.38 3.64 5.06
CA ALA A 40 3.07 4.00 3.83
C ALA A 40 4.56 3.68 3.92
N ALA A 41 5.17 3.94 5.07
CA ALA A 41 6.58 3.62 5.30
C ALA A 41 6.85 2.12 5.20
N ILE A 42 5.96 1.31 5.78
CA ILE A 42 6.06 -0.15 5.69
C ILE A 42 5.98 -0.61 4.23
N LEU A 43 5.05 -0.05 3.47
CA LEU A 43 4.90 -0.40 2.05
C LEU A 43 6.14 -0.04 1.24
N LYS A 44 6.78 1.08 1.54
CA LYS A 44 8.04 1.45 0.90
C LYS A 44 9.14 0.43 1.20
N ASN A 45 9.23 -0.01 2.45
CA ASN A 45 10.28 -0.93 2.87
C ASN A 45 10.07 -2.34 2.32
N THR A 46 8.84 -2.71 1.98
CA THR A 46 8.55 -4.04 1.44
C THR A 46 8.55 -4.08 -0.09
N GLY A 47 8.89 -2.96 -0.74
CA GLY A 47 9.03 -2.94 -2.19
C GLY A 47 7.72 -2.83 -2.96
N ASN A 48 6.66 -2.39 -2.32
CA ASN A 48 5.36 -2.21 -2.96
C ASN A 48 5.27 -0.91 -3.78
N LEU A 49 6.32 -0.10 -3.76
CA LEU A 49 6.47 1.11 -4.58
C LEU A 49 5.27 2.07 -4.50
N PRO A 50 4.81 2.43 -3.30
CA PRO A 50 3.70 3.36 -3.19
C PRO A 50 4.13 4.76 -3.67
N LYS A 51 3.22 5.45 -4.36
CA LYS A 51 3.46 6.82 -4.80
C LYS A 51 2.62 7.76 -3.96
N GLU A 52 3.29 8.69 -3.29
CA GLU A 52 2.59 9.69 -2.51
C GLU A 52 1.91 10.70 -3.43
N GLU A 53 0.65 11.00 -3.14
CA GLU A 53 -0.09 12.04 -3.81
C GLU A 53 -0.42 13.15 -2.82
N ALA A 54 -0.12 14.35 -3.22
CA ALA A 54 -0.37 15.53 -2.40
C ALA A 54 -1.85 15.88 -2.31
#